data_bba981a8fcc297a287cdcd0e6f726f84
#
_entry.id   bba981a8fcc297a287cdcd0e6f726f84
#
_cell.length_a   1.000
_cell.length_b   1.000
_cell.length_c   1.000
_cell.angle_alpha   90.00
_cell.angle_beta   90.00
_cell.angle_gamma   90.00
#
_symmetry.space_group_name_H-M   'P 1'
#
loop_
_entity.id
_entity.type
_entity.pdbx_description
1 polymer ?
#
loop_
_entity_poly.entity_id
_entity_poly.type
_entity_poly.pdbx_seq_one_letter_code
_entity_poly.pdbx_strand_id
1 'polypeptide(L)'
;MLKTIMKMTHADKLLISYVIFLMIGAFIIMMTDPAINTFGDALWYCYTMGVTIGFGDLVVTTVFAKVISVLISLYTILIVGMIPAIVVSYYLEVIKIREKETSTHFFYKLEHLPELSKEELAELSEKIKKFQNKQ
;
A
#
# COMPACT_ATOMS: atom_id res chain seq x y z
N MET A 1 -13.68 -5.22 4.11
CA MET A 1 -12.29 -5.66 4.21
C MET A 1 -11.30 -4.56 3.82
N LEU A 2 -11.24 -4.07 2.58
CA LEU A 2 -10.34 -2.97 2.17
C LEU A 2 -10.51 -1.71 3.02
N LYS A 3 -11.76 -1.29 3.31
CA LYS A 3 -12.07 -0.17 4.22
C LYS A 3 -11.55 -0.39 5.65
N THR A 4 -11.49 -1.62 6.12
CA THR A 4 -11.00 -1.96 7.46
C THR A 4 -9.48 -1.82 7.54
N ILE A 5 -8.75 -2.27 6.52
CA ILE A 5 -7.29 -2.12 6.43
C ILE A 5 -6.90 -0.64 6.29
N MET A 6 -7.59 0.10 5.43
CA MET A 6 -7.40 1.56 5.30
C MET A 6 -7.66 2.30 6.62
N LYS A 7 -8.64 1.84 7.42
CA LYS A 7 -8.96 2.44 8.71
C LYS A 7 -7.95 2.07 9.81
N MET A 8 -7.39 0.87 9.76
CA MET A 8 -6.34 0.43 10.71
C MET A 8 -5.01 1.14 10.48
N THR A 9 -4.67 1.46 9.23
CA THR A 9 -3.42 2.16 8.89
C THR A 9 -3.55 3.68 8.89
N HIS A 10 -4.73 4.24 9.18
CA HIS A 10 -5.03 5.68 9.02
C HIS A 10 -4.63 6.24 7.64
N ALA A 11 -4.61 5.38 6.62
CA ALA A 11 -4.17 5.72 5.26
C ALA A 11 -5.01 6.84 4.63
N ASP A 12 -6.30 6.89 4.96
CA ASP A 12 -7.22 7.95 4.58
C ASP A 12 -6.75 9.34 5.07
N LYS A 13 -6.37 9.42 6.34
CA LYS A 13 -5.86 10.67 6.94
C LYS A 13 -4.52 11.07 6.37
N LEU A 14 -3.62 10.10 6.13
CA LEU A 14 -2.33 10.36 5.53
C LEU A 14 -2.46 10.85 4.09
N LEU A 15 -3.35 10.27 3.29
CA LEU A 15 -3.62 10.73 1.92
C LEU A 15 -4.21 12.15 1.90
N ILE A 16 -5.17 12.46 2.77
CA ILE A 16 -5.73 13.81 2.87
C ILE A 16 -4.65 14.80 3.29
N SER A 17 -3.85 14.46 4.31
CA SER A 17 -2.73 15.30 4.77
C SER A 17 -1.71 15.54 3.65
N TYR A 18 -1.42 14.52 2.84
CA TYR A 18 -0.52 14.65 1.71
C TYR A 18 -1.06 15.61 0.64
N VAL A 19 -2.34 15.48 0.27
CA VAL A 19 -2.95 16.37 -0.71
C VAL A 19 -2.90 17.83 -0.24
N ILE A 20 -3.23 18.08 1.03
CA ILE A 20 -3.15 19.42 1.63
C ILE A 20 -1.71 19.95 1.60
N PHE A 21 -0.76 19.11 1.99
CA PHE A 21 0.67 19.47 2.02
C PHE A 21 1.20 19.79 0.62
N LEU A 22 0.81 19.01 -0.39
CA LEU A 22 1.17 19.22 -1.79
C LEU A 22 0.57 20.53 -2.34
N MET A 23 -0.69 20.83 -2.01
CA MET A 23 -1.35 22.08 -2.39
C MET A 23 -0.65 23.30 -1.78
N ILE A 24 -0.31 23.22 -0.50
CA ILE A 24 0.42 24.30 0.20
C ILE A 24 1.82 24.47 -0.40
N GLY A 25 2.54 23.37 -0.63
CA GLY A 25 3.87 23.39 -1.23
C GLY A 25 3.89 23.97 -2.64
N ALA A 26 2.92 23.58 -3.48
CA ALA A 26 2.76 24.15 -4.82
C ALA A 26 2.47 25.65 -4.76
N PHE A 27 1.62 26.09 -3.84
CA PHE A 27 1.34 27.52 -3.65
C PHE A 27 2.58 28.30 -3.23
N ILE A 28 3.37 27.77 -2.32
CA ILE A 28 4.64 28.40 -1.88
C ILE A 28 5.63 28.50 -3.05
N ILE A 29 5.78 27.43 -3.85
CA ILE A 29 6.69 27.40 -5.00
C ILE A 29 6.26 28.46 -6.01
N MET A 30 4.95 28.52 -6.37
CA MET A 30 4.42 29.56 -7.26
C MET A 30 4.74 30.98 -6.77
N MET A 31 4.68 31.22 -5.46
CA MET A 31 4.93 32.55 -4.89
C MET A 31 6.42 32.91 -4.82
N THR A 32 7.31 31.92 -4.78
CA THR A 32 8.73 32.13 -4.47
C THR A 32 9.67 31.86 -5.65
N ASP A 33 9.18 31.22 -6.69
CA ASP A 33 10.01 30.92 -7.86
C ASP A 33 9.46 31.59 -9.14
N PRO A 34 10.23 32.52 -9.73
CA PRO A 34 9.80 33.26 -10.92
C PRO A 34 9.71 32.39 -12.19
N ALA A 35 10.27 31.18 -12.18
CA ALA A 35 10.16 30.24 -13.29
C ALA A 35 8.81 29.52 -13.36
N ILE A 36 8.05 29.51 -12.23
CA ILE A 36 6.77 28.81 -12.11
C ILE A 36 5.69 29.80 -11.67
N ASN A 37 5.01 30.42 -12.66
CA ASN A 37 4.14 31.55 -12.42
C ASN A 37 2.67 31.21 -12.20
N THR A 38 2.26 29.94 -12.47
CA THR A 38 0.88 29.53 -12.28
C THR A 38 0.78 28.41 -11.23
N PHE A 39 -0.35 28.38 -10.53
CA PHE A 39 -0.60 27.32 -9.57
C PHE A 39 -0.68 25.93 -10.24
N GLY A 40 -1.22 25.88 -11.47
CA GLY A 40 -1.27 24.64 -12.25
C GLY A 40 0.10 24.09 -12.57
N ASP A 41 1.03 24.95 -13.00
CA ASP A 41 2.43 24.57 -13.27
C ASP A 41 3.16 24.14 -12.00
N ALA A 42 2.94 24.85 -10.90
CA ALA A 42 3.51 24.46 -9.61
C ALA A 42 3.00 23.09 -9.14
N LEU A 43 1.72 22.82 -9.30
CA LEU A 43 1.11 21.55 -8.94
C LEU A 43 1.62 20.41 -9.85
N TRP A 44 1.72 20.66 -11.15
CA TRP A 44 2.31 19.75 -12.12
C TRP A 44 3.77 19.41 -11.78
N TYR A 45 4.56 20.43 -11.49
CA TYR A 45 5.93 20.26 -11.05
C TYR A 45 6.04 19.38 -9.78
N CYS A 46 5.27 19.72 -8.74
CA CYS A 46 5.26 18.95 -7.50
C CYS A 46 4.85 17.49 -7.72
N TYR A 47 3.85 17.26 -8.56
CA TYR A 47 3.40 15.91 -8.90
C TYR A 47 4.49 15.13 -9.64
N THR A 48 5.01 15.64 -10.74
CA THR A 48 5.99 14.94 -11.60
C THR A 48 7.31 14.68 -10.88
N MET A 49 7.75 15.64 -10.06
CA MET A 49 8.91 15.50 -9.21
C MET A 49 8.67 14.46 -8.10
N GLY A 50 7.52 14.54 -7.42
CA GLY A 50 7.21 13.66 -6.30
C GLY A 50 7.08 12.19 -6.68
N VAL A 51 6.46 11.88 -7.82
CA VAL A 51 6.39 10.51 -8.36
C VAL A 51 7.65 10.08 -9.11
N THR A 52 8.71 10.88 -9.03
CA THR A 52 10.03 10.61 -9.62
C THR A 52 10.07 10.52 -11.17
N ILE A 53 9.05 11.02 -11.86
CA ILE A 53 9.04 11.09 -13.34
C ILE A 53 9.99 12.17 -13.82
N GLY A 54 9.83 13.43 -13.32
CA GLY A 54 10.73 14.53 -13.59
C GLY A 54 10.93 14.82 -15.07
N PHE A 55 9.88 15.22 -15.80
CA PHE A 55 9.98 15.53 -17.23
C PHE A 55 10.98 16.63 -17.56
N GLY A 56 11.31 17.50 -16.59
CA GLY A 56 12.27 18.59 -16.80
C GLY A 56 11.72 19.78 -17.63
N ASP A 57 10.43 19.79 -17.88
CA ASP A 57 9.70 20.87 -18.55
C ASP A 57 9.57 22.12 -17.66
N LEU A 58 9.43 21.90 -16.36
CA LEU A 58 9.41 22.93 -15.32
C LEU A 58 10.49 22.64 -14.28
N VAL A 59 11.29 23.66 -13.97
CA VAL A 59 12.40 23.53 -13.00
C VAL A 59 12.45 24.74 -12.09
N VAL A 60 12.50 24.51 -10.77
CA VAL A 60 12.67 25.58 -9.79
C VAL A 60 14.10 26.15 -9.85
N THR A 61 14.19 27.46 -9.77
CA THR A 61 15.45 28.20 -9.88
C THR A 61 15.95 28.69 -8.53
N THR A 62 15.05 29.06 -7.62
CA THR A 62 15.41 29.63 -6.32
C THR A 62 15.84 28.55 -5.31
N VAL A 63 16.77 28.89 -4.44
CA VAL A 63 17.23 27.97 -3.37
C VAL A 63 16.07 27.61 -2.42
N PHE A 64 15.22 28.58 -2.12
CA PHE A 64 14.08 28.35 -1.23
C PHE A 64 13.09 27.34 -1.83
N ALA A 65 12.70 27.50 -3.11
CA ALA A 65 11.84 26.55 -3.80
C ALA A 65 12.46 25.15 -3.90
N LYS A 66 13.79 25.05 -4.09
CA LYS A 66 14.52 23.76 -4.06
C LYS A 66 14.41 23.06 -2.71
N VAL A 67 14.53 23.80 -1.60
CA VAL A 67 14.36 23.23 -0.25
C VAL A 67 12.94 22.71 -0.04
N ILE A 68 11.93 23.49 -0.43
CA ILE A 68 10.51 23.08 -0.38
C ILE A 68 10.29 21.81 -1.23
N SER A 69 10.87 21.77 -2.43
CA SER A 69 10.80 20.61 -3.32
C SER A 69 11.36 19.34 -2.67
N VAL A 70 12.48 19.43 -1.96
CA VAL A 70 13.06 18.30 -1.22
C VAL A 70 12.10 17.79 -0.14
N LEU A 71 11.47 18.68 0.62
CA LEU A 71 10.50 18.30 1.64
C LEU A 71 9.27 17.61 1.04
N ILE A 72 8.76 18.12 -0.09
CA ILE A 72 7.65 17.52 -0.82
C ILE A 72 8.05 16.13 -1.33
N SER A 73 9.24 15.98 -1.92
CA SER A 73 9.75 14.70 -2.43
C SER A 73 9.82 13.64 -1.33
N LEU A 74 10.40 13.97 -0.19
CA LEU A 74 10.53 13.04 0.94
C LEU A 74 9.16 12.56 1.41
N TYR A 75 8.19 13.46 1.52
CA TYR A 75 6.84 13.07 1.92
C TYR A 75 6.13 12.23 0.85
N THR A 76 6.29 12.60 -0.43
CA THR A 76 5.70 11.85 -1.55
C THR A 76 6.23 10.42 -1.62
N ILE A 77 7.54 10.20 -1.43
CA ILE A 77 8.15 8.86 -1.43
C ILE A 77 7.52 7.97 -0.36
N LEU A 78 7.27 8.51 0.84
CA LEU A 78 6.59 7.77 1.90
C LEU A 78 5.16 7.37 1.50
N ILE A 79 4.40 8.28 0.89
CA ILE A 79 3.03 8.02 0.44
C ILE A 79 2.99 7.01 -0.71
N VAL A 80 3.86 7.17 -1.72
CA VAL A 80 3.93 6.26 -2.87
C VAL A 80 4.33 4.85 -2.41
N GLY A 81 5.27 4.74 -1.45
CA GLY A 81 5.66 3.45 -0.86
C GLY A 81 4.55 2.77 -0.06
N MET A 82 3.59 3.53 0.47
CA MET A 82 2.46 3.00 1.24
C MET A 82 1.45 2.24 0.35
N ILE A 83 1.29 2.62 -0.91
CA ILE A 83 0.32 1.99 -1.83
C ILE A 83 0.60 0.49 -2.00
N PRO A 84 1.80 0.06 -2.45
CA PRO A 84 2.12 -1.36 -2.57
C PRO A 84 2.07 -2.07 -1.20
N ALA A 85 2.44 -1.43 -0.10
CA ALA A 85 2.36 -2.02 1.23
C ALA A 85 0.92 -2.38 1.63
N ILE A 86 -0.06 -1.53 1.31
CA ILE A 86 -1.49 -1.81 1.55
C ILE A 86 -1.96 -3.00 0.70
N VAL A 87 -1.55 -3.06 -0.57
CA VAL A 87 -1.92 -4.16 -1.48
C VAL A 87 -1.36 -5.49 -0.97
N VAL A 88 -0.08 -5.52 -0.58
CA VAL A 88 0.56 -6.72 -0.01
C VAL A 88 -0.11 -7.14 1.30
N SER A 89 -0.40 -6.20 2.20
CA SER A 89 -1.10 -6.48 3.46
C SER A 89 -2.48 -7.09 3.23
N TYR A 90 -3.23 -6.57 2.26
CA TYR A 90 -4.51 -7.14 1.87
C TYR A 90 -4.37 -8.58 1.37
N TYR A 91 -3.38 -8.83 0.51
CA TYR A 91 -3.14 -10.15 -0.06
C TYR A 91 -2.76 -11.17 1.03
N LEU A 92 -1.88 -10.79 1.96
CA LEU A 92 -1.49 -11.63 3.09
C LEU A 92 -2.66 -11.93 4.02
N GLU A 93 -3.56 -10.99 4.24
CA GLU A 93 -4.75 -11.22 5.08
C GLU A 93 -5.71 -12.22 4.42
N VAL A 94 -5.91 -12.12 3.11
CA VAL A 94 -6.73 -13.09 2.34
C VAL A 94 -6.14 -14.50 2.42
N ILE A 95 -4.81 -14.63 2.29
CA ILE A 95 -4.12 -15.91 2.43
C ILE A 95 -4.33 -16.48 3.84
N LYS A 96 -4.10 -15.69 4.88
CA LYS A 96 -4.25 -16.12 6.29
C LYS A 96 -5.67 -16.59 6.60
N ILE A 97 -6.70 -15.96 6.04
CA ILE A 97 -8.09 -16.39 6.23
C ILE A 97 -8.31 -17.75 5.59
N ARG A 98 -7.83 -17.96 4.36
CA ARG A 98 -7.94 -19.26 3.66
C ARG A 98 -7.21 -20.37 4.42
N GLU A 99 -6.01 -20.10 4.92
CA GLU A 99 -5.25 -21.08 5.71
C GLU A 99 -5.97 -21.41 7.02
N LYS A 100 -6.55 -20.40 7.69
CA LYS A 100 -7.30 -20.61 8.93
C LYS A 100 -8.56 -21.45 8.70
N GLU A 101 -9.33 -21.18 7.65
CA GLU A 101 -10.51 -21.99 7.30
C GLU A 101 -10.12 -23.43 7.00
N THR A 102 -9.06 -23.62 6.21
CA THR A 102 -8.55 -24.97 5.88
C THR A 102 -8.06 -25.71 7.13
N SER A 103 -7.30 -25.03 7.99
CA SER A 103 -6.79 -25.61 9.23
C SER A 103 -7.92 -25.96 10.21
N THR A 104 -8.88 -25.04 10.39
CA THR A 104 -10.03 -25.26 11.30
C THR A 104 -10.86 -26.48 10.84
N HIS A 105 -11.14 -26.57 9.53
CA HIS A 105 -11.86 -27.72 8.97
C HIS A 105 -11.05 -29.03 9.11
N PHE A 106 -9.75 -28.95 9.00
CA PHE A 106 -8.85 -30.11 9.19
C PHE A 106 -8.83 -30.55 10.66
N PHE A 107 -8.69 -29.63 11.61
CA PHE A 107 -8.74 -29.95 13.04
C PHE A 107 -10.11 -30.47 13.48
N TYR A 108 -11.18 -29.92 12.98
CA TYR A 108 -12.53 -30.43 13.23
C TYR A 108 -12.70 -31.88 12.76
N LYS A 109 -12.19 -32.25 11.58
CA LYS A 109 -12.20 -33.62 11.09
C LYS A 109 -11.32 -34.55 11.94
N LEU A 110 -10.21 -34.07 12.48
CA LEU A 110 -9.34 -34.86 13.39
C LEU A 110 -10.00 -35.11 14.75
N GLU A 111 -10.74 -34.14 15.27
CA GLU A 111 -11.43 -34.29 16.56
C GLU A 111 -12.61 -35.30 16.47
N HIS A 112 -13.24 -35.40 15.30
CA HIS A 112 -14.39 -36.28 15.06
C HIS A 112 -14.04 -37.52 14.19
N LEU A 113 -12.80 -37.99 14.28
CA LEU A 113 -12.32 -39.18 13.55
C LEU A 113 -13.25 -40.42 13.66
N PRO A 114 -13.87 -40.73 14.84
CA PRO A 114 -14.74 -41.90 14.95
C PRO A 114 -16.07 -41.79 14.18
N GLU A 115 -16.47 -40.56 13.80
CA GLU A 115 -17.73 -40.28 13.10
C GLU A 115 -17.53 -40.17 11.57
N LEU A 116 -16.27 -40.18 11.08
CA LEU A 116 -15.95 -40.03 9.68
C LEU A 116 -16.18 -41.33 8.90
N SER A 117 -16.69 -41.18 7.67
CA SER A 117 -16.82 -42.32 6.75
C SER A 117 -15.45 -42.82 6.27
N LYS A 118 -15.38 -44.06 5.79
CA LYS A 118 -14.12 -44.64 5.27
C LYS A 118 -13.54 -43.84 4.10
N GLU A 119 -14.40 -43.20 3.32
CA GLU A 119 -14.00 -42.33 2.19
C GLU A 119 -13.38 -41.03 2.66
N GLU A 120 -13.94 -40.41 3.70
CA GLU A 120 -13.37 -39.18 4.31
C GLU A 120 -12.05 -39.43 5.02
N LEU A 121 -11.87 -40.59 5.65
CA LEU A 121 -10.59 -41.02 6.23
C LEU A 121 -9.50 -41.22 5.17
N ALA A 122 -9.86 -41.79 4.01
CA ALA A 122 -8.93 -41.95 2.88
C ALA A 122 -8.50 -40.58 2.31
N GLU A 123 -9.43 -39.62 2.16
CA GLU A 123 -9.14 -38.25 1.72
C GLU A 123 -8.22 -37.52 2.71
N LEU A 124 -8.47 -37.68 4.01
CA LEU A 124 -7.65 -37.10 5.06
C LEU A 124 -6.22 -37.65 5.02
N SER A 125 -6.07 -38.98 4.86
CA SER A 125 -4.79 -39.65 4.73
C SER A 125 -3.99 -39.16 3.51
N GLU A 126 -4.66 -38.98 2.37
CA GLU A 126 -4.02 -38.47 1.15
C GLU A 126 -3.56 -37.02 1.31
N LYS A 127 -4.35 -36.18 1.97
CA LYS A 127 -3.95 -34.79 2.31
C LYS A 127 -2.72 -34.76 3.21
N ILE A 128 -2.67 -35.60 4.25
CA ILE A 128 -1.50 -35.68 5.15
C ILE A 128 -0.24 -36.09 4.39
N LYS A 129 -0.33 -37.10 3.50
CA LYS A 129 0.80 -37.52 2.67
C LYS A 129 1.29 -36.41 1.72
N LYS A 130 0.37 -35.60 1.16
CA LYS A 130 0.75 -34.44 0.33
C LYS A 130 1.45 -33.36 1.11
N PHE A 131 1.12 -33.16 2.39
CA PHE A 131 1.83 -32.22 3.28
C PHE A 131 3.22 -32.72 3.63
N GLN A 132 3.41 -34.01 3.92
CA GLN A 132 4.72 -34.60 4.21
C GLN A 132 5.69 -34.53 3.02
N ASN A 133 5.19 -34.69 1.80
CA ASN A 133 6.02 -34.63 0.58
C ASN A 133 6.39 -33.18 0.14
N LYS A 134 5.89 -32.15 0.82
CA LYS A 134 6.18 -30.74 0.51
C LYS A 134 7.22 -30.11 1.44
N GLN A 135 7.69 -30.82 2.44
CA GLN A 135 8.81 -30.43 3.31
C GLN A 135 10.11 -31.04 2.80
#